data_5c3513d897b1646a202c6b68b2b9cbeb
#
_entry.id   5c3513d897b1646a202c6b68b2b9cbeb
#
_cell.length_a   1.000
_cell.length_b   1.000
_cell.length_c   1.000
_cell.angle_alpha   90.00
_cell.angle_beta   90.00
_cell.angle_gamma   90.00
#
_symmetry.space_group_name_H-M   'P 1'
#
loop_
_entity.id
_entity.type
_entity.pdbx_description
1 polymer ?
#
loop_
_entity_poly.entity_id
_entity_poly.type
_entity_poly.pdbx_seq_one_letter_code
_entity_poly.pdbx_strand_id
1 'polypeptide(L)'
;ALSSYLDYWRLRIRLAASDPTDAEYLAVSADARAYLKQFPRTLTADLLRRDWMLAAGRRQDWATIDALYPAWTLKDESAPECLASLSALSRIEEGRHPGTATLRHATSLLLQPQALNSSCTTLLQTLSEHEWLTPAQRQQRLNLALEINTPAEIRQAVALLPQPPDAKALDLALNKPAQLLNATTLLVPTAKAPLRSAAITQPGVRTASYRSQT
;
A
#
# COMPACT_ATOMS: atom_id res chain seq x y z
N ALA A 1 -16.90 33.47 -12.91
CA ALA A 1 -16.01 32.77 -11.95
C ALA A 1 -16.80 31.84 -11.02
N LEU A 2 -17.96 32.22 -10.48
CA LEU A 2 -18.76 31.36 -9.57
C LEU A 2 -19.47 30.22 -10.31
N SER A 3 -19.86 30.40 -11.57
CA SER A 3 -20.56 29.38 -12.36
C SER A 3 -19.71 28.11 -12.54
N SER A 4 -18.46 28.24 -12.93
CA SER A 4 -17.57 27.07 -13.09
C SER A 4 -17.36 26.30 -11.79
N TYR A 5 -17.33 26.99 -10.64
CA TYR A 5 -17.21 26.37 -9.33
C TYR A 5 -18.48 25.56 -8.97
N LEU A 6 -19.67 26.09 -9.25
CA LEU A 6 -20.94 25.38 -9.04
C LEU A 6 -21.05 24.14 -9.93
N ASP A 7 -20.61 24.24 -11.19
CA ASP A 7 -20.62 23.12 -12.12
C ASP A 7 -19.65 22.01 -11.67
N TYR A 8 -18.46 22.38 -11.16
CA TYR A 8 -17.55 21.43 -10.54
C TYR A 8 -18.22 20.69 -9.36
N TRP A 9 -18.90 21.42 -8.44
CA TRP A 9 -19.54 20.79 -7.29
C TRP A 9 -20.66 19.81 -7.68
N ARG A 10 -21.46 20.14 -8.70
CA ARG A 10 -22.49 19.27 -9.24
C ARG A 10 -21.88 17.97 -9.79
N LEU A 11 -20.81 18.08 -10.56
CA LEU A 11 -20.10 16.93 -11.11
C LEU A 11 -19.49 16.08 -10.02
N ARG A 12 -18.84 16.70 -9.03
CA ARG A 12 -18.24 16.01 -7.89
C ARG A 12 -19.27 15.17 -7.13
N ILE A 13 -20.45 15.73 -6.82
CA ILE A 13 -21.52 14.99 -6.12
C ILE A 13 -21.97 13.78 -6.94
N ARG A 14 -22.15 13.92 -8.23
CA ARG A 14 -22.55 12.82 -9.13
C ARG A 14 -21.46 11.74 -9.24
N LEU A 15 -20.18 12.13 -9.31
CA LEU A 15 -19.05 11.22 -9.31
C LEU A 15 -18.86 10.49 -7.96
N ALA A 16 -19.22 11.13 -6.86
CA ALA A 16 -19.13 10.56 -5.52
C ALA A 16 -20.24 9.56 -5.20
N ALA A 17 -21.28 9.40 -6.04
CA ALA A 17 -22.33 8.44 -5.84
C ALA A 17 -21.77 7.03 -5.62
N SER A 18 -22.30 6.32 -4.60
CA SER A 18 -21.73 5.06 -4.13
C SER A 18 -21.92 3.92 -5.13
N ASP A 19 -23.02 3.92 -5.85
CA ASP A 19 -23.39 2.86 -6.81
C ASP A 19 -24.18 3.43 -7.99
N PRO A 20 -23.54 4.28 -8.84
CA PRO A 20 -24.22 4.79 -10.02
C PRO A 20 -24.41 3.67 -11.04
N THR A 21 -25.55 3.68 -11.74
CA THR A 21 -25.73 2.83 -12.92
C THR A 21 -24.70 3.15 -14.00
N ASP A 22 -24.45 2.23 -14.93
CA ASP A 22 -23.51 2.47 -16.04
C ASP A 22 -23.93 3.69 -16.87
N ALA A 23 -25.23 3.86 -17.09
CA ALA A 23 -25.78 5.02 -17.82
C ALA A 23 -25.49 6.34 -17.08
N GLU A 24 -25.66 6.38 -15.77
CA GLU A 24 -25.36 7.56 -14.94
C GLU A 24 -23.86 7.88 -14.93
N TYR A 25 -23.01 6.85 -14.80
CA TYR A 25 -21.57 7.02 -14.88
C TYR A 25 -21.11 7.53 -16.25
N LEU A 26 -21.64 7.01 -17.35
CA LEU A 26 -21.35 7.47 -18.70
C LEU A 26 -21.82 8.93 -18.91
N ALA A 27 -23.00 9.28 -18.41
CA ALA A 27 -23.53 10.64 -18.50
C ALA A 27 -22.65 11.63 -17.73
N VAL A 28 -22.31 11.34 -16.48
CA VAL A 28 -21.45 12.25 -15.69
C VAL A 28 -20.04 12.32 -16.27
N SER A 29 -19.51 11.24 -16.85
CA SER A 29 -18.22 11.22 -17.53
C SER A 29 -18.22 12.10 -18.78
N ALA A 30 -19.32 12.12 -19.55
CA ALA A 30 -19.46 13.02 -20.70
C ALA A 30 -19.45 14.50 -20.25
N ASP A 31 -20.22 14.83 -19.21
CA ASP A 31 -20.28 16.17 -18.66
C ASP A 31 -18.92 16.62 -18.08
N ALA A 32 -18.23 15.71 -17.39
CA ALA A 32 -16.87 15.97 -16.86
C ALA A 32 -15.86 16.26 -17.98
N ARG A 33 -15.91 15.51 -19.11
CA ARG A 33 -15.08 15.81 -20.30
C ARG A 33 -15.37 17.20 -20.86
N ALA A 34 -16.65 17.55 -20.98
CA ALA A 34 -17.05 18.87 -21.46
C ALA A 34 -16.53 19.98 -20.54
N TYR A 35 -16.63 19.81 -19.22
CA TYR A 35 -16.09 20.73 -18.25
C TYR A 35 -14.56 20.90 -18.38
N LEU A 36 -13.81 19.79 -18.43
CA LEU A 36 -12.35 19.82 -18.56
C LEU A 36 -11.89 20.44 -19.88
N LYS A 37 -12.67 20.30 -20.95
CA LYS A 37 -12.41 20.97 -22.23
C LYS A 37 -12.60 22.48 -22.13
N GLN A 38 -13.59 22.93 -21.36
CA GLN A 38 -13.90 24.35 -21.17
C GLN A 38 -12.94 25.04 -20.19
N PHE A 39 -12.49 24.33 -19.15
CA PHE A 39 -11.66 24.88 -18.05
C PHE A 39 -10.36 24.08 -17.81
N PRO A 40 -9.51 23.83 -18.82
CA PRO A 40 -8.47 22.79 -18.77
C PRO A 40 -7.36 23.03 -17.74
N ARG A 41 -7.11 24.29 -17.34
CA ARG A 41 -5.98 24.70 -16.49
C ARG A 41 -6.41 25.43 -15.23
N THR A 42 -7.51 24.98 -14.63
CA THR A 42 -8.02 25.56 -13.38
C THR A 42 -7.82 24.58 -12.23
N LEU A 43 -7.74 25.10 -11.01
CA LEU A 43 -7.71 24.26 -9.81
C LEU A 43 -8.93 23.30 -9.76
N THR A 44 -10.11 23.79 -10.13
CA THR A 44 -11.32 22.98 -10.17
C THR A 44 -11.26 21.87 -11.23
N ALA A 45 -10.52 22.06 -12.31
CA ALA A 45 -10.27 20.99 -13.28
C ALA A 45 -9.36 19.91 -12.71
N ASP A 46 -8.33 20.26 -11.95
CA ASP A 46 -7.47 19.27 -11.30
C ASP A 46 -8.20 18.52 -10.18
N LEU A 47 -9.00 19.23 -9.39
CA LEU A 47 -9.88 18.60 -8.40
C LEU A 47 -10.90 17.66 -9.07
N LEU A 48 -11.47 18.05 -10.22
CA LEU A 48 -12.40 17.18 -10.97
C LEU A 48 -11.68 15.95 -11.54
N ARG A 49 -10.45 16.10 -12.07
CA ARG A 49 -9.64 14.95 -12.52
C ARG A 49 -9.43 13.96 -11.39
N ARG A 50 -9.04 14.45 -10.20
CA ARG A 50 -8.91 13.61 -9.01
C ARG A 50 -10.20 12.87 -8.68
N ASP A 51 -11.31 13.61 -8.52
CA ASP A 51 -12.59 13.05 -8.11
C ASP A 51 -13.11 12.03 -9.15
N TRP A 52 -12.85 12.28 -10.43
CA TRP A 52 -13.19 11.36 -11.50
C TRP A 52 -12.28 10.13 -11.54
N MET A 53 -10.97 10.28 -11.32
CA MET A 53 -10.07 9.12 -11.17
C MET A 53 -10.50 8.23 -9.99
N LEU A 54 -10.93 8.81 -8.87
CA LEU A 54 -11.46 8.04 -7.74
C LEU A 54 -12.75 7.28 -8.10
N ALA A 55 -13.65 7.89 -8.87
CA ALA A 55 -14.86 7.23 -9.37
C ALA A 55 -14.53 6.11 -10.36
N ALA A 56 -13.62 6.35 -11.30
CA ALA A 56 -13.14 5.37 -12.26
C ALA A 56 -12.44 4.19 -11.58
N GLY A 57 -11.64 4.46 -10.53
CA GLY A 57 -10.96 3.43 -9.74
C GLY A 57 -11.94 2.45 -9.08
N ARG A 58 -13.06 2.93 -8.51
CA ARG A 58 -14.09 2.06 -7.94
C ARG A 58 -14.73 1.12 -8.97
N ARG A 59 -14.73 1.52 -10.24
CA ARG A 59 -15.27 0.76 -11.37
C ARG A 59 -14.21 0.01 -12.18
N GLN A 60 -12.95 0.15 -11.80
CA GLN A 60 -11.79 -0.39 -12.54
C GLN A 60 -11.76 0.12 -14.01
N ASP A 61 -12.26 1.34 -14.25
CA ASP A 61 -12.17 2.00 -15.55
C ASP A 61 -10.75 2.59 -15.72
N TRP A 62 -9.81 1.69 -15.98
CA TRP A 62 -8.40 2.02 -16.14
C TRP A 62 -8.14 2.96 -17.32
N ALA A 63 -8.94 2.84 -18.39
CA ALA A 63 -8.81 3.71 -19.56
C ALA A 63 -9.06 5.20 -19.21
N THR A 64 -10.06 5.46 -18.36
CA THR A 64 -10.32 6.81 -17.85
C THR A 64 -9.18 7.31 -16.96
N ILE A 65 -8.63 6.47 -16.08
CA ILE A 65 -7.48 6.84 -15.23
C ILE A 65 -6.28 7.21 -16.09
N ASP A 66 -5.93 6.40 -17.09
CA ASP A 66 -4.82 6.65 -18.00
C ASP A 66 -4.97 7.95 -18.82
N ALA A 67 -6.21 8.30 -19.18
CA ALA A 67 -6.49 9.53 -19.90
C ALA A 67 -6.39 10.79 -19.01
N LEU A 68 -6.72 10.67 -17.70
CA LEU A 68 -6.78 11.80 -16.79
C LEU A 68 -5.45 12.07 -16.06
N TYR A 69 -4.73 11.01 -15.68
CA TYR A 69 -3.55 11.08 -14.82
C TYR A 69 -2.41 11.95 -15.38
N PRO A 70 -2.06 11.92 -16.69
CA PRO A 70 -0.97 12.75 -17.24
C PRO A 70 -1.22 14.26 -17.14
N ALA A 71 -2.50 14.67 -17.16
CA ALA A 71 -2.90 16.08 -17.06
C ALA A 71 -3.19 16.55 -15.63
N TRP A 72 -3.13 15.65 -14.66
CA TRP A 72 -3.34 15.97 -13.25
C TRP A 72 -2.05 16.51 -12.63
N THR A 73 -2.14 17.63 -11.88
CA THR A 73 -0.96 18.36 -11.38
C THR A 73 -0.84 18.39 -9.85
N LEU A 74 -1.88 18.01 -9.09
CA LEU A 74 -1.87 18.01 -7.63
C LEU A 74 -1.15 16.74 -7.10
N LYS A 75 0.19 16.79 -7.07
CA LYS A 75 1.04 15.62 -6.75
C LYS A 75 1.21 15.34 -5.25
N ASP A 76 0.52 16.05 -4.39
CA ASP A 76 0.51 15.90 -2.94
C ASP A 76 -0.49 14.86 -2.43
N GLU A 77 -1.35 14.33 -3.31
CA GLU A 77 -2.35 13.31 -2.98
C GLU A 77 -1.95 11.94 -3.52
N SER A 78 -1.80 10.95 -2.63
CA SER A 78 -1.37 9.59 -3.00
C SER A 78 -2.44 8.74 -3.70
N ALA A 79 -3.74 9.07 -3.55
CA ALA A 79 -4.81 8.24 -4.11
C ALA A 79 -4.78 8.14 -5.65
N PRO A 80 -4.65 9.24 -6.43
CA PRO A 80 -4.48 9.15 -7.88
C PRO A 80 -3.20 8.43 -8.32
N GLU A 81 -2.11 8.60 -7.57
CA GLU A 81 -0.84 7.89 -7.81
C GLU A 81 -1.00 6.37 -7.65
N CYS A 82 -1.70 5.94 -6.59
CA CYS A 82 -2.00 4.53 -6.37
C CYS A 82 -2.92 3.96 -7.47
N LEU A 83 -3.91 4.74 -7.95
CA LEU A 83 -4.78 4.34 -9.05
C LEU A 83 -4.03 4.21 -10.38
N ALA A 84 -3.12 5.14 -10.69
CA ALA A 84 -2.27 5.05 -11.87
C ALA A 84 -1.35 3.81 -11.81
N SER A 85 -0.83 3.49 -10.62
CA SER A 85 -0.05 2.28 -10.40
C SER A 85 -0.90 1.02 -10.59
N LEU A 86 -2.13 0.99 -10.07
CA LEU A 86 -3.09 -0.12 -10.30
C LEU A 86 -3.40 -0.28 -11.78
N SER A 87 -3.66 0.81 -12.51
CA SER A 87 -3.86 0.78 -13.95
C SER A 87 -2.66 0.20 -14.70
N ALA A 88 -1.45 0.58 -14.32
CA ALA A 88 -0.22 0.03 -14.92
C ALA A 88 -0.08 -1.47 -14.64
N LEU A 89 -0.43 -1.93 -13.43
CA LEU A 89 -0.36 -3.34 -13.03
C LEU A 89 -1.46 -4.18 -13.69
N SER A 90 -2.67 -3.65 -13.89
CA SER A 90 -3.78 -4.36 -14.51
C SER A 90 -3.54 -4.78 -15.96
N ARG A 91 -2.55 -4.15 -16.64
CA ARG A 91 -2.14 -4.48 -18.02
C ARG A 91 -1.11 -5.58 -18.10
N ILE A 92 -0.63 -6.08 -16.97
CA ILE A 92 0.36 -7.14 -16.96
C ILE A 92 -0.38 -8.46 -17.16
N GLU A 93 0.04 -9.19 -18.19
CA GLU A 93 -0.51 -10.51 -18.50
C GLU A 93 -0.31 -11.47 -17.32
N GLU A 94 -1.27 -12.35 -17.12
CA GLU A 94 -1.22 -13.37 -16.07
C GLU A 94 0.07 -14.20 -16.18
N GLY A 95 0.75 -14.39 -15.05
CA GLY A 95 2.03 -15.10 -15.00
C GLY A 95 3.27 -14.27 -15.38
N ARG A 96 3.10 -13.00 -15.79
CA ARG A 96 4.23 -12.09 -15.99
C ARG A 96 4.52 -11.25 -14.75
N HIS A 97 5.79 -10.92 -14.59
CA HIS A 97 6.25 -10.06 -13.49
C HIS A 97 6.32 -8.59 -13.96
N PRO A 98 5.84 -7.62 -13.17
CA PRO A 98 6.00 -6.20 -13.50
C PRO A 98 7.47 -5.79 -13.64
N GLY A 99 7.70 -4.78 -14.46
CA GLY A 99 9.03 -4.17 -14.56
C GLY A 99 9.49 -3.57 -13.21
N THR A 100 10.78 -3.63 -12.95
CA THR A 100 11.39 -3.13 -11.69
C THR A 100 11.06 -1.66 -11.39
N ALA A 101 10.95 -0.82 -12.43
CA ALA A 101 10.58 0.59 -12.27
C ALA A 101 9.14 0.76 -11.79
N THR A 102 8.19 -0.01 -12.36
CA THR A 102 6.78 0.00 -11.97
C THR A 102 6.62 -0.45 -10.52
N LEU A 103 7.26 -1.57 -10.13
CA LEU A 103 7.21 -2.06 -8.75
C LEU A 103 7.85 -1.08 -7.77
N ARG A 104 9.00 -0.50 -8.11
CA ARG A 104 9.66 0.49 -7.25
C ARG A 104 8.77 1.70 -7.01
N HIS A 105 8.12 2.21 -8.07
CA HIS A 105 7.18 3.33 -7.92
C HIS A 105 5.99 2.94 -7.05
N ALA A 106 5.30 1.84 -7.35
CA ALA A 106 4.15 1.36 -6.59
C ALA A 106 4.50 1.13 -5.11
N THR A 107 5.63 0.48 -4.81
CA THR A 107 6.04 0.24 -3.42
C THR A 107 6.46 1.53 -2.70
N SER A 108 7.06 2.50 -3.38
CA SER A 108 7.42 3.79 -2.77
C SER A 108 6.21 4.57 -2.25
N LEU A 109 5.05 4.44 -2.90
CA LEU A 109 3.79 5.05 -2.44
C LEU A 109 3.29 4.41 -1.14
N LEU A 110 3.50 3.12 -0.97
CA LEU A 110 3.02 2.35 0.18
C LEU A 110 3.94 2.43 1.40
N LEU A 111 5.20 2.78 1.19
CA LEU A 111 6.23 2.85 2.24
C LEU A 111 6.44 4.29 2.74
N GLN A 112 5.41 5.14 2.64
CA GLN A 112 5.38 6.47 3.25
C GLN A 112 4.86 6.38 4.69
N PRO A 113 5.31 7.25 5.61
CA PRO A 113 4.88 7.29 7.01
C PRO A 113 3.51 7.97 7.16
N GLN A 114 2.52 7.46 6.44
CA GLN A 114 1.14 7.94 6.45
C GLN A 114 0.15 6.80 6.35
N ALA A 115 -1.07 7.03 6.84
CA ALA A 115 -2.17 6.09 6.67
C ALA A 115 -2.53 5.94 5.19
N LEU A 116 -2.83 4.71 4.78
CA LEU A 116 -3.21 4.43 3.40
C LEU A 116 -4.67 4.82 3.17
N ASN A 117 -4.93 5.56 2.08
CA ASN A 117 -6.29 5.72 1.58
C ASN A 117 -6.76 4.43 0.88
N SER A 118 -8.04 4.36 0.53
CA SER A 118 -8.64 3.16 -0.08
C SER A 118 -7.92 2.70 -1.36
N SER A 119 -7.51 3.62 -2.22
CA SER A 119 -6.81 3.28 -3.46
C SER A 119 -5.44 2.66 -3.20
N CYS A 120 -4.69 3.21 -2.25
CA CYS A 120 -3.39 2.67 -1.85
C CYS A 120 -3.54 1.35 -1.07
N THR A 121 -4.63 1.18 -0.32
CA THR A 121 -4.99 -0.11 0.29
C THR A 121 -5.21 -1.18 -0.77
N THR A 122 -5.98 -0.88 -1.82
CA THR A 122 -6.18 -1.79 -2.95
C THR A 122 -4.84 -2.12 -3.64
N LEU A 123 -3.98 -1.12 -3.86
CA LEU A 123 -2.66 -1.34 -4.43
C LEU A 123 -1.81 -2.28 -3.56
N LEU A 124 -1.82 -2.09 -2.24
CA LEU A 124 -1.11 -2.95 -1.30
C LEU A 124 -1.61 -4.40 -1.36
N GLN A 125 -2.93 -4.59 -1.42
CA GLN A 125 -3.56 -5.91 -1.57
C GLN A 125 -3.14 -6.57 -2.88
N THR A 126 -3.25 -5.86 -4.02
CA THR A 126 -2.85 -6.37 -5.33
C THR A 126 -1.38 -6.82 -5.34
N LEU A 127 -0.46 -6.00 -4.81
CA LEU A 127 0.95 -6.37 -4.73
C LEU A 127 1.20 -7.57 -3.80
N SER A 128 0.39 -7.73 -2.76
CA SER A 128 0.50 -8.88 -1.84
C SER A 128 -0.04 -10.17 -2.46
N GLU A 129 -1.20 -10.13 -3.11
CA GLU A 129 -1.85 -11.26 -3.76
C GLU A 129 -0.99 -11.88 -4.86
N HIS A 130 -0.27 -11.03 -5.60
CA HIS A 130 0.67 -11.45 -6.64
C HIS A 130 2.09 -11.74 -6.13
N GLU A 131 2.32 -11.69 -4.81
CA GLU A 131 3.64 -11.89 -4.19
C GLU A 131 4.74 -10.93 -4.70
N TRP A 132 4.35 -9.74 -5.16
CA TRP A 132 5.28 -8.72 -5.66
C TRP A 132 5.92 -7.86 -4.55
N LEU A 133 5.53 -8.08 -3.29
CA LEU A 133 6.16 -7.46 -2.12
C LEU A 133 7.22 -8.39 -1.53
N THR A 134 8.43 -7.87 -1.37
CA THR A 134 9.49 -8.58 -0.66
C THR A 134 9.18 -8.70 0.84
N PRO A 135 9.74 -9.70 1.54
CA PRO A 135 9.60 -9.81 3.00
C PRO A 135 10.06 -8.53 3.74
N ALA A 136 11.12 -7.88 3.27
CA ALA A 136 11.62 -6.64 3.84
C ALA A 136 10.61 -5.49 3.71
N GLN A 137 9.94 -5.36 2.56
CA GLN A 137 8.91 -4.35 2.34
C GLN A 137 7.67 -4.59 3.21
N ARG A 138 7.25 -5.83 3.37
CA ARG A 138 6.14 -6.22 4.28
C ARG A 138 6.48 -5.84 5.72
N GLN A 139 7.71 -6.14 6.16
CA GLN A 139 8.16 -5.76 7.50
C GLN A 139 8.26 -4.24 7.66
N GLN A 140 8.76 -3.52 6.66
CA GLN A 140 8.82 -2.07 6.68
C GLN A 140 7.42 -1.45 6.78
N ARG A 141 6.43 -1.96 6.01
CA ARG A 141 5.04 -1.49 6.10
C ARG A 141 4.45 -1.74 7.50
N LEU A 142 4.75 -2.88 8.13
CA LEU A 142 4.31 -3.16 9.49
C LEU A 142 4.93 -2.15 10.49
N ASN A 143 6.21 -1.85 10.37
CA ASN A 143 6.86 -0.87 11.25
C ASN A 143 6.19 0.52 11.11
N LEU A 144 5.92 0.96 9.87
CA LEU A 144 5.20 2.22 9.61
C LEU A 144 3.77 2.20 10.19
N ALA A 145 3.05 1.09 10.06
CA ALA A 145 1.72 0.95 10.63
C ALA A 145 1.73 1.05 12.16
N LEU A 146 2.76 0.49 12.81
CA LEU A 146 2.96 0.61 14.26
C LEU A 146 3.29 2.05 14.67
N GLU A 147 4.08 2.78 13.89
CA GLU A 147 4.37 4.20 14.12
C GLU A 147 3.12 5.08 13.95
N ILE A 148 2.29 4.81 12.95
CA ILE A 148 0.99 5.48 12.74
C ILE A 148 0.02 5.18 13.90
N ASN A 149 0.17 3.99 14.49
CA ASN A 149 -0.57 3.55 15.68
C ASN A 149 -2.10 3.58 15.52
N THR A 150 -2.61 3.24 14.34
CA THR A 150 -4.06 3.04 14.13
C THR A 150 -4.38 1.56 14.00
N PRO A 151 -5.40 1.04 14.70
CA PRO A 151 -5.74 -0.39 14.65
C PRO A 151 -6.02 -0.92 13.24
N ALA A 152 -6.59 -0.10 12.36
CA ALA A 152 -6.88 -0.48 10.97
C ALA A 152 -5.59 -0.72 10.17
N GLU A 153 -4.62 0.23 10.24
CA GLU A 153 -3.33 0.11 9.55
C GLU A 153 -2.53 -1.09 10.06
N ILE A 154 -2.54 -1.31 11.39
CA ILE A 154 -1.81 -2.45 11.99
C ILE A 154 -2.43 -3.77 11.53
N ARG A 155 -3.76 -3.93 11.57
CA ARG A 155 -4.42 -5.15 11.08
C ARG A 155 -4.10 -5.42 9.62
N GLN A 156 -4.13 -4.39 8.78
CA GLN A 156 -3.81 -4.49 7.36
C GLN A 156 -2.36 -4.93 7.15
N ALA A 157 -1.40 -4.31 7.84
CA ALA A 157 0.01 -4.64 7.70
C ALA A 157 0.35 -6.04 8.24
N VAL A 158 -0.29 -6.45 9.35
CA VAL A 158 -0.13 -7.79 9.92
C VAL A 158 -0.64 -8.88 8.97
N ALA A 159 -1.73 -8.62 8.24
CA ALA A 159 -2.27 -9.56 7.25
C ALA A 159 -1.31 -9.85 6.08
N LEU A 160 -0.30 -9.00 5.87
CA LEU A 160 0.73 -9.20 4.84
C LEU A 160 1.84 -10.17 5.27
N LEU A 161 1.91 -10.51 6.55
CA LEU A 161 2.97 -11.39 7.06
C LEU A 161 2.76 -12.84 6.56
N PRO A 162 3.83 -13.60 6.30
CA PRO A 162 3.71 -15.01 5.91
C PRO A 162 3.01 -15.87 6.97
N GLN A 163 3.11 -15.48 8.22
CA GLN A 163 2.48 -16.12 9.37
C GLN A 163 1.85 -15.02 10.25
N PRO A 164 0.65 -14.55 9.90
CA PRO A 164 -0.03 -13.57 10.72
C PRO A 164 -0.41 -14.19 12.07
N PRO A 165 -0.36 -13.43 13.17
CA PRO A 165 -0.84 -13.88 14.46
C PRO A 165 -2.35 -14.19 14.39
N ASP A 166 -2.83 -15.01 15.35
CA ASP A 166 -4.26 -15.22 15.50
C ASP A 166 -5.03 -13.92 15.68
N ALA A 167 -6.20 -13.82 15.03
CA ALA A 167 -7.01 -12.60 15.04
C ALA A 167 -7.42 -12.16 16.45
N LYS A 168 -7.72 -13.13 17.35
CA LYS A 168 -8.05 -12.83 18.75
C LYS A 168 -6.85 -12.30 19.52
N ALA A 169 -5.65 -12.85 19.27
CA ALA A 169 -4.42 -12.37 19.88
C ALA A 169 -4.09 -10.94 19.40
N LEU A 170 -4.27 -10.67 18.12
CA LEU A 170 -4.09 -9.34 17.56
C LEU A 170 -5.10 -8.33 18.14
N ASP A 171 -6.39 -8.69 18.21
CA ASP A 171 -7.41 -7.83 18.79
C ASP A 171 -7.17 -7.58 20.29
N LEU A 172 -6.70 -8.58 21.02
CA LEU A 172 -6.31 -8.41 22.41
C LEU A 172 -5.12 -7.44 22.56
N ALA A 173 -4.10 -7.60 21.69
CA ALA A 173 -2.93 -6.71 21.66
C ALA A 173 -3.31 -5.25 21.39
N LEU A 174 -4.22 -5.04 20.43
CA LEU A 174 -4.62 -3.68 20.03
C LEU A 174 -5.58 -3.01 21.03
N ASN A 175 -6.51 -3.77 21.60
CA ASN A 175 -7.59 -3.21 22.40
C ASN A 175 -7.36 -3.34 23.92
N LYS A 176 -6.58 -4.35 24.37
CA LYS A 176 -6.36 -4.66 25.77
C LYS A 176 -4.93 -5.16 26.03
N PRO A 177 -3.90 -4.35 25.73
CA PRO A 177 -2.49 -4.78 25.78
C PRO A 177 -2.06 -5.28 27.17
N ALA A 178 -2.61 -4.70 28.24
CA ALA A 178 -2.33 -5.14 29.61
C ALA A 178 -2.79 -6.58 29.87
N GLN A 179 -3.91 -7.01 29.29
CA GLN A 179 -4.38 -8.39 29.41
C GLN A 179 -3.47 -9.37 28.65
N LEU A 180 -2.95 -8.95 27.48
CA LEU A 180 -2.00 -9.75 26.72
C LEU A 180 -0.69 -9.96 27.50
N LEU A 181 -0.15 -8.93 28.12
CA LEU A 181 1.06 -9.01 28.94
C LEU A 181 0.86 -9.98 30.13
N ASN A 182 -0.30 -9.94 30.76
CA ASN A 182 -0.62 -10.86 31.85
C ASN A 182 -0.82 -12.32 31.37
N ALA A 183 -1.36 -12.51 30.16
CA ALA A 183 -1.53 -13.84 29.55
C ALA A 183 -0.21 -14.45 29.04
N THR A 184 0.71 -13.62 28.59
CA THR A 184 2.03 -14.08 28.07
C THR A 184 2.88 -14.70 29.15
N THR A 185 2.64 -14.37 30.43
CA THR A 185 3.27 -15.06 31.57
C THR A 185 2.89 -16.55 31.62
N LEU A 186 1.77 -16.95 30.99
CA LEU A 186 1.31 -18.35 30.89
C LEU A 186 1.75 -19.05 29.59
N LEU A 187 2.27 -18.31 28.60
CA LEU A 187 2.65 -18.82 27.28
C LEU A 187 4.17 -18.84 27.04
N VAL A 188 4.98 -18.74 28.08
CA VAL A 188 6.39 -19.18 27.96
C VAL A 188 6.35 -20.69 27.76
N PRO A 189 6.59 -21.23 26.56
CA PRO A 189 6.81 -22.64 26.44
C PRO A 189 8.01 -22.93 27.32
N THR A 190 7.83 -23.76 28.35
CA THR A 190 8.93 -24.41 29.04
C THR A 190 9.58 -25.39 28.06
N ALA A 191 10.17 -24.86 27.01
CA ALA A 191 11.11 -25.59 26.19
C ALA A 191 12.38 -25.75 27.03
N LYS A 192 12.32 -26.73 27.89
CA LYS A 192 13.47 -27.39 28.49
C LYS A 192 14.21 -28.13 27.37
N ALA A 193 14.81 -27.35 26.46
CA ALA A 193 15.80 -27.91 25.54
C ALA A 193 17.03 -28.18 26.38
N PRO A 194 17.49 -29.45 26.50
CA PRO A 194 18.78 -29.71 27.11
C PRO A 194 19.84 -29.04 26.25
N LEU A 195 20.54 -28.05 26.81
CA LEU A 195 21.77 -27.52 26.27
C LEU A 195 22.74 -28.69 26.11
N ARG A 196 22.78 -29.32 24.95
CA ARG A 196 23.90 -30.13 24.55
C ARG A 196 25.10 -29.19 24.44
N SER A 197 25.96 -29.26 25.45
CA SER A 197 27.32 -28.72 25.40
C SER A 197 28.02 -29.30 24.17
N ALA A 198 28.00 -28.55 23.06
CA ALA A 198 28.89 -28.83 21.95
C ALA A 198 30.27 -28.35 22.42
N ALA A 199 31.09 -29.30 22.86
CA ALA A 199 32.51 -29.06 23.08
C ALA A 199 33.11 -28.54 21.77
N ILE A 200 33.48 -27.26 21.75
CA ILE A 200 34.23 -26.67 20.67
C ILE A 200 35.67 -27.21 20.81
N THR A 201 35.97 -28.25 20.03
CA THR A 201 37.33 -28.71 19.83
C THR A 201 38.02 -27.66 18.94
N GLN A 202 38.86 -26.85 19.53
CA GLN A 202 39.73 -25.93 18.79
C GLN A 202 40.76 -26.74 17.98
N PRO A 203 40.89 -26.53 16.66
CA PRO A 203 42.01 -27.09 15.91
C PRO A 203 43.29 -26.33 16.26
N GLY A 204 44.33 -27.08 16.59
CA GLY A 204 45.59 -26.61 17.09
C GLY A 204 46.27 -25.55 16.20
N VAL A 205 46.69 -24.50 16.84
CA VAL A 205 47.60 -23.49 16.29
C VAL A 205 48.97 -24.14 16.15
N ARG A 206 49.42 -24.43 14.91
CA ARG A 206 50.80 -24.77 14.59
C ARG A 206 51.63 -23.50 14.64
N THR A 207 52.47 -23.38 15.66
CA THR A 207 53.53 -22.38 15.72
C THR A 207 54.61 -22.73 14.67
N ALA A 208 54.72 -21.91 13.64
CA ALA A 208 55.83 -21.94 12.70
C ALA A 208 57.04 -21.25 13.34
N SER A 209 58.07 -22.02 13.70
CA SER A 209 59.36 -21.53 14.12
C SER A 209 60.09 -20.87 12.94
N TYR A 210 60.35 -19.58 13.08
CA TYR A 210 61.17 -18.84 12.12
C TYR A 210 62.65 -19.10 12.50
N ARG A 211 63.37 -19.87 11.65
CA ARG A 211 64.81 -20.08 11.77
C ARG A 211 65.50 -18.97 11.00
N SER A 212 66.16 -18.09 11.73
CA SER A 212 67.12 -17.13 11.23
C SER A 212 68.35 -17.87 10.70
N GLN A 213 68.80 -17.60 9.48
CA GLN A 213 70.13 -17.91 8.99
C GLN A 213 70.78 -16.63 8.50
N THR A 214 71.90 -16.41 9.03
CA THR A 214 72.91 -15.45 8.69
C THR A 214 73.36 -15.46 7.26
#